data_1973012497cb1131a94af840a6ea34ac
#
_entry.id   1973012497cb1131a94af840a6ea34ac
#
_cell.length_a   1.000
_cell.length_b   1.000
_cell.length_c   1.000
_cell.angle_alpha   90.00
_cell.angle_beta   90.00
_cell.angle_gamma   90.00
#
_symmetry.space_group_name_H-M   'P 1'
#
loop_
_entity.id
_entity.type
_entity.pdbx_description
1 polymer ?
#
loop_
_entity_poly.entity_id
_entity_poly.type
_entity_poly.pdbx_seq_one_letter_code
_entity_poly.pdbx_strand_id
1 'polypeptide(L)'
;MLMFLAAVYGAAAGLLIPRPVHRLAVEPEEEWRAVCPGGHPITGPARGWLGRGRCPDCGAYGPGPLPTAAATALVCAALAAATGPRPELVAWLVMAPVAVLLAAVDWRARRLPDVLTLPLAAAGAALLGPVGWLTGETAAWRRALLGGLLLGAWYLVLYLVNPRGIGLGDVKLAVGLGIALGWYGWRTLVTGGAAGVLLGALYAAALLLVRREARKAVMPLGPFMIIGAFCGLLPGAAAA
;
A
#
# COMPACT_ATOMS: atom_id res chain seq x y z
N MET A 1 16.52 17.83 -7.85
CA MET A 1 15.94 17.38 -9.12
C MET A 1 15.22 16.05 -8.97
N LEU A 2 15.87 14.98 -8.48
CA LEU A 2 15.27 13.64 -8.31
C LEU A 2 13.97 13.63 -7.48
N MET A 3 13.98 14.25 -6.30
CA MET A 3 12.79 14.38 -5.43
C MET A 3 11.62 15.10 -6.13
N PHE A 4 11.93 16.16 -6.90
CA PHE A 4 10.90 16.88 -7.65
C PHE A 4 10.28 16.00 -8.75
N LEU A 5 11.09 15.26 -9.50
CA LEU A 5 10.60 14.32 -10.52
C LEU A 5 9.77 13.21 -9.90
N ALA A 6 10.21 12.66 -8.77
CA ALA A 6 9.44 11.66 -8.02
C ALA A 6 8.11 12.21 -7.49
N ALA A 7 8.09 13.45 -7.00
CA ALA A 7 6.87 14.12 -6.57
C ALA A 7 5.88 14.33 -7.73
N VAL A 8 6.36 14.80 -8.88
CA VAL A 8 5.53 15.00 -10.09
C VAL A 8 4.96 13.67 -10.58
N TYR A 9 5.78 12.61 -10.64
CA TYR A 9 5.33 11.25 -10.94
C TYR A 9 4.26 10.79 -9.96
N GLY A 10 4.52 10.91 -8.65
CA GLY A 10 3.59 10.52 -7.60
C GLY A 10 2.28 11.30 -7.67
N ALA A 11 2.32 12.61 -7.95
CA ALA A 11 1.12 13.43 -8.15
C ALA A 11 0.31 12.93 -9.35
N ALA A 12 0.96 12.69 -10.48
CA ALA A 12 0.31 12.20 -11.70
C ALA A 12 -0.34 10.82 -11.47
N ALA A 13 0.38 9.89 -10.85
CA ALA A 13 -0.15 8.57 -10.48
C ALA A 13 -1.31 8.69 -9.48
N GLY A 14 -1.16 9.55 -8.47
CA GLY A 14 -2.19 9.77 -7.45
C GLY A 14 -3.49 10.38 -7.98
N LEU A 15 -3.43 11.19 -9.05
CA LEU A 15 -4.63 11.68 -9.75
C LEU A 15 -5.46 10.55 -10.41
N LEU A 16 -4.84 9.41 -10.68
CA LEU A 16 -5.50 8.26 -11.31
C LEU A 16 -6.11 7.28 -10.29
N ILE A 17 -5.78 7.39 -9.00
CA ILE A 17 -6.22 6.51 -7.91
C ILE A 17 -7.74 6.57 -7.62
N PRO A 18 -8.45 7.70 -7.72
CA PRO A 18 -9.85 7.78 -7.28
C PRO A 18 -10.81 6.78 -7.96
N ARG A 19 -10.63 6.52 -9.25
CA ARG A 19 -11.46 5.54 -9.97
C ARG A 19 -11.23 4.10 -9.52
N PRO A 20 -9.99 3.58 -9.48
CA PRO A 20 -9.72 2.25 -8.94
C PRO A 20 -10.26 2.08 -7.51
N VAL A 21 -10.10 3.08 -6.63
CA VAL A 21 -10.66 3.03 -5.28
C VAL A 21 -12.18 2.85 -5.31
N HIS A 22 -12.91 3.64 -6.11
CA HIS A 22 -14.36 3.52 -6.22
C HIS A 22 -14.78 2.14 -6.73
N ARG A 23 -14.09 1.62 -7.75
CA ARG A 23 -14.42 0.32 -8.36
C ARG A 23 -14.12 -0.86 -7.43
N LEU A 24 -13.01 -0.81 -6.71
CA LEU A 24 -12.52 -1.90 -5.83
C LEU A 24 -13.10 -1.85 -4.41
N ALA A 25 -13.66 -0.70 -3.99
CA ALA A 25 -14.24 -0.55 -2.67
C ALA A 25 -15.66 -1.14 -2.61
N VAL A 26 -15.76 -2.46 -2.78
CA VAL A 26 -16.98 -3.28 -2.73
C VAL A 26 -16.83 -4.37 -1.69
N GLU A 27 -17.91 -4.98 -1.25
CA GLU A 27 -17.87 -6.14 -0.34
C GLU A 27 -17.25 -7.38 -1.01
N PRO A 28 -16.75 -8.37 -0.25
CA PRO A 28 -15.98 -9.49 -0.81
C PRO A 28 -16.68 -10.29 -1.91
N GLU A 29 -17.99 -10.39 -1.88
CA GLU A 29 -18.81 -11.17 -2.82
C GLU A 29 -19.43 -10.31 -3.93
N GLU A 30 -19.25 -8.97 -3.86
CA GLU A 30 -19.76 -8.06 -4.86
C GLU A 30 -18.80 -7.92 -6.05
N GLU A 31 -19.38 -7.79 -7.25
CA GLU A 31 -18.64 -7.43 -8.45
C GLU A 31 -18.09 -6.00 -8.36
N TRP A 32 -16.96 -5.77 -9.02
CA TRP A 32 -16.36 -4.44 -9.09
C TRP A 32 -17.29 -3.44 -9.77
N ARG A 33 -17.44 -2.26 -9.19
CA ARG A 33 -18.35 -1.24 -9.73
C ARG A 33 -17.98 -0.84 -11.15
N ALA A 34 -18.90 -1.02 -12.06
CA ALA A 34 -18.79 -0.59 -13.45
C ALA A 34 -19.45 0.77 -13.70
N VAL A 35 -20.22 1.28 -12.73
CA VAL A 35 -21.02 2.51 -12.82
C VAL A 35 -20.66 3.49 -11.70
N CYS A 36 -20.90 4.78 -11.93
CA CYS A 36 -20.83 5.82 -10.90
C CYS A 36 -22.04 5.73 -9.95
N PRO A 37 -22.07 6.47 -8.83
CA PRO A 37 -23.20 6.44 -7.90
C PRO A 37 -24.57 6.80 -8.53
N GLY A 38 -24.58 7.56 -9.64
CA GLY A 38 -25.80 7.87 -10.39
C GLY A 38 -26.15 6.86 -11.49
N GLY A 39 -25.47 5.70 -11.54
CA GLY A 39 -25.78 4.62 -12.51
C GLY A 39 -25.15 4.79 -13.91
N HIS A 40 -24.39 5.86 -14.17
CA HIS A 40 -23.75 6.05 -15.48
C HIS A 40 -22.50 5.17 -15.62
N PRO A 41 -22.23 4.57 -16.81
CA PRO A 41 -21.07 3.72 -17.03
C PRO A 41 -19.76 4.50 -16.88
N ILE A 42 -18.78 3.89 -16.21
CA ILE A 42 -17.45 4.47 -16.04
C ILE A 42 -16.63 4.15 -17.27
N THR A 43 -16.47 5.14 -18.15
CA THR A 43 -15.70 5.05 -19.41
C THR A 43 -14.37 5.80 -19.29
N GLY A 44 -13.41 5.51 -20.20
CA GLY A 44 -12.13 6.21 -20.29
C GLY A 44 -10.91 5.29 -20.32
N PRO A 45 -9.69 5.82 -19.96
CA PRO A 45 -8.45 5.06 -20.05
C PRO A 45 -8.50 3.74 -19.30
N ALA A 46 -7.81 2.72 -19.85
CA ALA A 46 -7.80 1.36 -19.31
C ALA A 46 -9.23 0.81 -19.06
N ARG A 47 -10.16 1.00 -19.99
CA ARG A 47 -11.58 0.60 -19.85
C ARG A 47 -12.24 1.22 -18.60
N GLY A 48 -11.95 2.48 -18.32
CA GLY A 48 -12.50 3.21 -17.18
C GLY A 48 -11.84 2.90 -15.83
N TRP A 49 -10.72 2.17 -15.79
CA TRP A 49 -10.01 1.90 -14.55
C TRP A 49 -9.19 3.10 -14.05
N LEU A 50 -8.64 3.91 -14.94
CA LEU A 50 -7.78 5.02 -14.56
C LEU A 50 -8.49 6.37 -14.68
N GLY A 51 -8.34 7.25 -13.67
CA GLY A 51 -8.86 8.61 -13.73
C GLY A 51 -9.31 9.21 -12.40
N ARG A 52 -9.73 10.47 -12.48
CA ARG A 52 -9.99 11.36 -11.33
C ARG A 52 -11.29 11.08 -10.55
N GLY A 53 -12.02 10.00 -10.83
CA GLY A 53 -13.28 9.71 -10.13
C GLY A 53 -14.34 10.80 -10.33
N ARG A 54 -14.59 11.20 -11.58
CA ARG A 54 -15.57 12.22 -11.95
C ARG A 54 -16.49 11.70 -13.06
N CYS A 55 -17.79 11.86 -12.85
CA CYS A 55 -18.82 11.66 -13.86
C CYS A 55 -19.26 13.03 -14.40
N PRO A 56 -19.46 13.19 -15.72
CA PRO A 56 -19.95 14.46 -16.27
C PRO A 56 -21.30 14.89 -15.70
N ASP A 57 -22.19 13.93 -15.45
CA ASP A 57 -23.58 14.19 -15.06
C ASP A 57 -23.78 14.25 -13.54
N CYS A 58 -23.04 13.45 -12.75
CA CYS A 58 -23.24 13.34 -11.29
C CYS A 58 -22.14 14.00 -10.46
N GLY A 59 -21.10 14.52 -11.09
CA GLY A 59 -19.98 15.14 -10.37
C GLY A 59 -18.93 14.15 -9.85
N ALA A 60 -18.26 14.47 -8.74
CA ALA A 60 -17.17 13.68 -8.20
C ALA A 60 -17.66 12.46 -7.41
N TYR A 61 -16.94 11.35 -7.54
CA TYR A 61 -17.13 10.11 -6.77
C TYR A 61 -15.79 9.51 -6.34
N GLY A 62 -15.80 8.67 -5.30
CA GLY A 62 -14.57 8.10 -4.75
C GLY A 62 -13.82 9.09 -3.83
N PRO A 63 -12.52 8.88 -3.55
CA PRO A 63 -11.68 9.83 -2.85
C PRO A 63 -11.41 11.06 -3.72
N GLY A 64 -11.16 12.20 -3.06
CA GLY A 64 -10.78 13.42 -3.79
C GLY A 64 -9.46 13.21 -4.56
N PRO A 65 -9.35 13.70 -5.81
CA PRO A 65 -8.14 13.53 -6.60
C PRO A 65 -6.94 14.32 -6.05
N LEU A 66 -7.18 15.46 -5.41
CA LEU A 66 -6.11 16.27 -4.81
C LEU A 66 -5.47 15.60 -3.58
N PRO A 67 -6.22 15.10 -2.58
CA PRO A 67 -5.64 14.35 -1.47
C PRO A 67 -4.83 13.13 -1.90
N THR A 68 -5.33 12.34 -2.86
CA THR A 68 -4.60 11.17 -3.36
C THR A 68 -3.34 11.55 -4.12
N ALA A 69 -3.39 12.62 -4.93
CA ALA A 69 -2.23 13.16 -5.62
C ALA A 69 -1.17 13.68 -4.63
N ALA A 70 -1.59 14.47 -3.63
CA ALA A 70 -0.69 15.01 -2.62
C ALA A 70 -0.04 13.89 -1.78
N ALA A 71 -0.83 12.91 -1.31
CA ALA A 71 -0.31 11.79 -0.55
C ALA A 71 0.72 10.97 -1.35
N THR A 72 0.40 10.62 -2.60
CA THR A 72 1.31 9.85 -3.45
C THR A 72 2.56 10.64 -3.81
N ALA A 73 2.43 11.96 -4.08
CA ALA A 73 3.57 12.85 -4.33
C ALA A 73 4.52 12.91 -3.13
N LEU A 74 3.99 13.09 -1.93
CA LEU A 74 4.77 13.13 -0.69
C LEU A 74 5.49 11.81 -0.43
N VAL A 75 4.79 10.68 -0.61
CA VAL A 75 5.39 9.34 -0.44
C VAL A 75 6.53 9.15 -1.45
N CYS A 76 6.31 9.43 -2.74
CA CYS A 76 7.34 9.27 -3.77
C CYS A 76 8.53 10.23 -3.54
N ALA A 77 8.28 11.47 -3.14
CA ALA A 77 9.34 12.43 -2.82
C ALA A 77 10.19 11.99 -1.62
N ALA A 78 9.54 11.51 -0.55
CA ALA A 78 10.23 11.01 0.64
C ALA A 78 11.06 9.75 0.34
N LEU A 79 10.53 8.82 -0.48
CA LEU A 79 11.29 7.66 -0.94
C LEU A 79 12.50 8.07 -1.76
N ALA A 80 12.36 9.03 -2.68
CA ALA A 80 13.48 9.54 -3.46
C ALA A 80 14.50 10.30 -2.61
N ALA A 81 14.05 11.01 -1.56
CA ALA A 81 14.94 11.67 -0.62
C ALA A 81 15.77 10.67 0.20
N ALA A 82 15.15 9.60 0.69
CA ALA A 82 15.81 8.60 1.52
C ALA A 82 16.69 7.65 0.71
N THR A 83 16.23 7.25 -0.49
CA THR A 83 16.96 6.29 -1.34
C THR A 83 18.06 6.96 -2.16
N GLY A 84 17.89 8.23 -2.56
CA GLY A 84 18.82 8.87 -3.49
C GLY A 84 18.78 8.24 -4.89
N PRO A 85 19.85 8.37 -5.69
CA PRO A 85 19.91 7.88 -7.07
C PRO A 85 20.25 6.37 -7.17
N ARG A 86 19.82 5.58 -6.21
CA ARG A 86 20.03 4.13 -6.21
C ARG A 86 18.98 3.41 -7.06
N PRO A 87 19.32 2.31 -7.76
CA PRO A 87 18.43 1.64 -8.71
C PRO A 87 17.18 1.05 -8.09
N GLU A 88 17.21 0.67 -6.80
CA GLU A 88 16.02 0.19 -6.09
C GLU A 88 14.92 1.26 -5.93
N LEU A 89 15.23 2.54 -6.13
CA LEU A 89 14.22 3.61 -6.16
C LEU A 89 13.11 3.33 -7.18
N VAL A 90 13.44 2.71 -8.31
CA VAL A 90 12.44 2.34 -9.33
C VAL A 90 11.39 1.40 -8.74
N ALA A 91 11.84 0.40 -7.96
CA ALA A 91 10.92 -0.52 -7.28
C ALA A 91 9.99 0.25 -6.32
N TRP A 92 10.54 1.15 -5.54
CA TRP A 92 9.75 1.96 -4.59
C TRP A 92 8.75 2.86 -5.28
N LEU A 93 9.13 3.52 -6.37
CA LEU A 93 8.22 4.40 -7.14
C LEU A 93 7.11 3.61 -7.84
N VAL A 94 7.34 2.38 -8.27
CA VAL A 94 6.29 1.50 -8.82
C VAL A 94 5.35 1.01 -7.71
N MET A 95 5.89 0.62 -6.55
CA MET A 95 5.08 0.09 -5.45
C MET A 95 4.27 1.15 -4.71
N ALA A 96 4.78 2.38 -4.60
CA ALA A 96 4.17 3.45 -3.80
C ALA A 96 2.72 3.81 -4.22
N PRO A 97 2.40 4.06 -5.50
CA PRO A 97 1.03 4.35 -5.90
C PRO A 97 0.06 3.19 -5.63
N VAL A 98 0.53 1.95 -5.77
CA VAL A 98 -0.27 0.74 -5.48
C VAL A 98 -0.51 0.62 -3.97
N ALA A 99 0.48 0.92 -3.13
CA ALA A 99 0.33 0.95 -1.69
C ALA A 99 -0.67 2.03 -1.23
N VAL A 100 -0.60 3.24 -1.81
CA VAL A 100 -1.58 4.31 -1.53
C VAL A 100 -2.99 3.90 -1.98
N LEU A 101 -3.11 3.26 -3.14
CA LEU A 101 -4.39 2.71 -3.63
C LEU A 101 -4.94 1.66 -2.66
N LEU A 102 -4.12 0.70 -2.23
CA LEU A 102 -4.51 -0.33 -1.27
C LEU A 102 -4.96 0.28 0.06
N ALA A 103 -4.22 1.25 0.60
CA ALA A 103 -4.60 1.96 1.81
C ALA A 103 -5.96 2.67 1.66
N ALA A 104 -6.21 3.30 0.52
CA ALA A 104 -7.47 4.00 0.26
C ALA A 104 -8.66 3.04 0.05
N VAL A 105 -8.44 1.87 -0.55
CA VAL A 105 -9.47 0.82 -0.70
C VAL A 105 -9.78 0.21 0.65
N ASP A 106 -8.77 -0.17 1.43
CA ASP A 106 -8.95 -0.80 2.73
C ASP A 106 -9.62 0.15 3.73
N TRP A 107 -9.27 1.44 3.70
CA TRP A 107 -9.94 2.46 4.52
C TRP A 107 -11.44 2.55 4.27
N ARG A 108 -11.90 2.28 3.04
CA ARG A 108 -13.32 2.41 2.64
C ARG A 108 -14.10 1.11 2.73
N ALA A 109 -13.50 0.01 2.28
CA ALA A 109 -14.18 -1.28 2.16
C ALA A 109 -13.65 -2.34 3.14
N ARG A 110 -12.61 -2.00 3.94
CA ARG A 110 -11.95 -2.95 4.87
C ARG A 110 -11.55 -4.23 4.15
N ARG A 111 -11.02 -4.06 2.94
CA ARG A 111 -10.67 -5.13 2.03
C ARG A 111 -9.40 -4.80 1.27
N LEU A 112 -8.54 -5.79 1.15
CA LEU A 112 -7.31 -5.75 0.35
C LEU A 112 -7.47 -6.71 -0.84
N PRO A 113 -7.80 -6.23 -2.05
CA PRO A 113 -8.05 -7.10 -3.19
C PRO A 113 -6.77 -7.77 -3.68
N ASP A 114 -6.89 -9.09 -3.96
CA ASP A 114 -5.77 -9.92 -4.43
C ASP A 114 -5.15 -9.42 -5.73
N VAL A 115 -5.96 -8.83 -6.60
CA VAL A 115 -5.52 -8.21 -7.86
C VAL A 115 -4.51 -7.07 -7.67
N LEU A 116 -4.35 -6.55 -6.45
CA LEU A 116 -3.36 -5.53 -6.10
C LEU A 116 -2.29 -6.06 -5.16
N THR A 117 -2.65 -6.85 -4.14
CA THR A 117 -1.69 -7.34 -3.13
C THR A 117 -0.70 -8.33 -3.71
N LEU A 118 -1.15 -9.27 -4.54
CA LEU A 118 -0.26 -10.25 -5.16
C LEU A 118 0.69 -9.62 -6.20
N PRO A 119 0.23 -8.76 -7.14
CA PRO A 119 1.14 -8.04 -8.03
C PRO A 119 2.11 -7.11 -7.30
N LEU A 120 1.71 -6.51 -6.17
CA LEU A 120 2.62 -5.68 -5.36
C LEU A 120 3.80 -6.51 -4.84
N ALA A 121 3.53 -7.69 -4.26
CA ALA A 121 4.58 -8.59 -3.79
C ALA A 121 5.46 -9.11 -4.94
N ALA A 122 4.83 -9.51 -6.05
CA ALA A 122 5.52 -9.97 -7.25
C ALA A 122 6.40 -8.88 -7.87
N ALA A 123 5.90 -7.64 -7.95
CA ALA A 123 6.66 -6.50 -8.45
C ALA A 123 7.88 -6.20 -7.57
N GLY A 124 7.72 -6.22 -6.24
CA GLY A 124 8.85 -6.08 -5.31
C GLY A 124 9.92 -7.12 -5.56
N ALA A 125 9.56 -8.41 -5.62
CA ALA A 125 10.50 -9.50 -5.87
C ALA A 125 11.17 -9.39 -7.26
N ALA A 126 10.37 -9.10 -8.31
CA ALA A 126 10.85 -9.08 -9.69
C ALA A 126 11.71 -7.84 -10.00
N LEU A 127 11.40 -6.68 -9.43
CA LEU A 127 12.18 -5.46 -9.65
C LEU A 127 13.49 -5.44 -8.85
N LEU A 128 13.47 -5.95 -7.62
CA LEU A 128 14.67 -6.01 -6.78
C LEU A 128 15.66 -7.10 -7.20
N GLY A 129 15.20 -8.15 -7.87
CA GLY A 129 16.08 -9.23 -8.36
C GLY A 129 17.18 -8.73 -9.30
N PRO A 130 16.82 -8.09 -10.44
CA PRO A 130 17.77 -7.47 -11.35
C PRO A 130 18.63 -6.40 -10.67
N VAL A 131 18.07 -5.59 -9.78
CA VAL A 131 18.83 -4.61 -9.00
C VAL A 131 19.92 -5.30 -8.19
N GLY A 132 19.58 -6.31 -7.40
CA GLY A 132 20.54 -7.04 -6.58
C GLY A 132 21.61 -7.75 -7.40
N TRP A 133 21.27 -8.24 -8.59
CA TRP A 133 22.24 -8.85 -9.50
C TRP A 133 23.18 -7.83 -10.12
N LEU A 134 22.66 -6.70 -10.62
CA LEU A 134 23.45 -5.65 -11.29
C LEU A 134 24.36 -4.89 -10.32
N THR A 135 23.94 -4.72 -9.06
CA THR A 135 24.71 -4.02 -8.02
C THR A 135 25.62 -4.94 -7.19
N GLY A 136 25.53 -6.25 -7.39
CA GLY A 136 26.21 -7.24 -6.53
C GLY A 136 25.51 -7.50 -5.18
N GLU A 137 24.35 -6.89 -4.93
CA GLU A 137 23.58 -6.97 -3.68
C GLU A 137 22.61 -8.18 -3.67
N THR A 138 23.02 -9.32 -4.19
CA THR A 138 22.19 -10.55 -4.22
C THR A 138 21.80 -11.03 -2.82
N ALA A 139 22.62 -10.73 -1.82
CA ALA A 139 22.32 -11.01 -0.43
C ALA A 139 21.13 -10.18 0.08
N ALA A 140 21.04 -8.90 -0.32
CA ALA A 140 19.91 -8.03 0.00
C ALA A 140 18.61 -8.55 -0.65
N TRP A 141 18.67 -8.98 -1.90
CA TRP A 141 17.50 -9.58 -2.59
C TRP A 141 17.02 -10.85 -1.89
N ARG A 142 17.94 -11.78 -1.54
CA ARG A 142 17.56 -12.99 -0.79
C ARG A 142 16.94 -12.64 0.57
N ARG A 143 17.51 -11.66 1.28
CA ARG A 143 16.96 -11.16 2.55
C ARG A 143 15.59 -10.50 2.36
N ALA A 144 15.37 -9.78 1.26
CA ALA A 144 14.06 -9.23 0.90
C ALA A 144 13.00 -10.33 0.75
N LEU A 145 13.29 -11.40 0.00
CA LEU A 145 12.38 -12.54 -0.17
C LEU A 145 12.08 -13.24 1.17
N LEU A 146 13.11 -13.48 1.98
CA LEU A 146 12.95 -14.04 3.31
C LEU A 146 12.15 -13.11 4.23
N GLY A 147 12.37 -11.80 4.13
CA GLY A 147 11.60 -10.79 4.86
C GLY A 147 10.12 -10.83 4.52
N GLY A 148 9.79 -10.99 3.24
CA GLY A 148 8.42 -11.20 2.78
C GLY A 148 7.79 -12.46 3.37
N LEU A 149 8.50 -13.57 3.31
CA LEU A 149 8.03 -14.85 3.88
C LEU A 149 7.84 -14.76 5.40
N LEU A 150 8.78 -14.18 6.12
CA LEU A 150 8.72 -14.07 7.58
C LEU A 150 7.60 -13.14 8.04
N LEU A 151 7.46 -11.96 7.43
CA LEU A 151 6.39 -11.03 7.79
C LEU A 151 5.03 -11.59 7.38
N GLY A 152 4.93 -12.22 6.21
CA GLY A 152 3.72 -12.93 5.78
C GLY A 152 3.35 -14.07 6.72
N ALA A 153 4.32 -14.91 7.12
CA ALA A 153 4.11 -15.98 8.09
C ALA A 153 3.67 -15.45 9.46
N TRP A 154 4.27 -14.35 9.93
CA TRP A 154 3.85 -13.68 11.17
C TRP A 154 2.39 -13.25 11.12
N TYR A 155 1.97 -12.56 10.04
CA TYR A 155 0.57 -12.15 9.87
C TYR A 155 -0.37 -13.36 9.67
N LEU A 156 0.11 -14.45 9.05
CA LEU A 156 -0.65 -15.69 8.94
C LEU A 156 -0.90 -16.30 10.32
N VAL A 157 0.09 -16.33 11.20
CA VAL A 157 -0.09 -16.79 12.59
C VAL A 157 -1.11 -15.90 13.30
N LEU A 158 -1.00 -14.59 13.18
CA LEU A 158 -1.97 -13.65 13.76
C LEU A 158 -3.40 -13.88 13.22
N TYR A 159 -3.54 -14.12 11.91
CA TYR A 159 -4.82 -14.49 11.29
C TYR A 159 -5.37 -15.79 11.87
N LEU A 160 -4.55 -16.84 12.00
CA LEU A 160 -4.99 -18.13 12.57
C LEU A 160 -5.43 -18.01 14.03
N VAL A 161 -4.80 -17.13 14.81
CA VAL A 161 -5.17 -16.84 16.20
C VAL A 161 -6.46 -16.01 16.29
N ASN A 162 -6.63 -15.03 15.40
CA ASN A 162 -7.79 -14.13 15.41
C ASN A 162 -8.31 -13.83 14.00
N PRO A 163 -9.01 -14.76 13.33
CA PRO A 163 -9.50 -14.58 11.96
C PRO A 163 -10.55 -13.48 11.78
N ARG A 164 -11.16 -13.03 12.91
CA ARG A 164 -12.13 -11.92 12.88
C ARG A 164 -11.46 -10.55 12.94
N GLY A 165 -10.22 -10.46 13.42
CA GLY A 165 -9.47 -9.22 13.58
C GLY A 165 -8.47 -8.93 12.46
N ILE A 166 -8.00 -9.96 11.77
CA ILE A 166 -7.00 -9.87 10.71
C ILE A 166 -7.51 -10.63 9.50
N GLY A 167 -7.43 -10.03 8.31
CA GLY A 167 -7.85 -10.65 7.06
C GLY A 167 -6.71 -11.37 6.33
N LEU A 168 -7.04 -12.33 5.46
CA LEU A 168 -6.05 -12.94 4.54
C LEU A 168 -5.43 -11.91 3.60
N GLY A 169 -6.13 -10.80 3.32
CA GLY A 169 -5.58 -9.67 2.57
C GLY A 169 -4.38 -9.04 3.26
N ASP A 170 -4.42 -8.90 4.59
CA ASP A 170 -3.31 -8.37 5.41
C ASP A 170 -2.08 -9.29 5.34
N VAL A 171 -2.29 -10.61 5.35
CA VAL A 171 -1.22 -11.61 5.18
C VAL A 171 -0.52 -11.42 3.84
N LYS A 172 -1.29 -11.25 2.75
CA LYS A 172 -0.74 -11.05 1.40
C LYS A 172 -0.03 -9.70 1.26
N LEU A 173 -0.60 -8.64 1.85
CA LEU A 173 0.04 -7.33 1.92
C LEU A 173 1.36 -7.40 2.69
N ALA A 174 1.39 -8.14 3.81
CA ALA A 174 2.58 -8.32 4.64
C ALA A 174 3.75 -8.92 3.86
N VAL A 175 3.49 -9.85 2.91
CA VAL A 175 4.53 -10.39 2.02
C VAL A 175 5.19 -9.27 1.22
N GLY A 176 4.40 -8.42 0.56
CA GLY A 176 4.92 -7.30 -0.25
C GLY A 176 5.71 -6.28 0.58
N LEU A 177 5.17 -5.89 1.74
CA LEU A 177 5.84 -4.98 2.67
C LEU A 177 7.10 -5.60 3.28
N GLY A 178 7.08 -6.89 3.59
CA GLY A 178 8.24 -7.62 4.10
C GLY A 178 9.37 -7.71 3.09
N ILE A 179 9.07 -7.85 1.78
CA ILE A 179 10.06 -7.75 0.70
C ILE A 179 10.73 -6.37 0.70
N ALA A 180 9.94 -5.32 0.76
CA ALA A 180 10.45 -3.95 0.76
C ALA A 180 11.34 -3.65 1.98
N LEU A 181 10.89 -3.99 3.17
CA LEU A 181 11.61 -3.79 4.42
C LEU A 181 12.87 -4.67 4.52
N GLY A 182 12.76 -5.93 4.11
CA GLY A 182 13.85 -6.91 4.15
C GLY A 182 15.03 -6.55 3.27
N TRP A 183 14.82 -5.77 2.20
CA TRP A 183 15.91 -5.25 1.35
C TRP A 183 16.95 -4.49 2.17
N TYR A 184 16.51 -3.61 3.06
CA TYR A 184 17.39 -2.80 3.91
C TYR A 184 17.83 -3.49 5.20
N GLY A 185 17.37 -4.67 5.51
CA GLY A 185 17.86 -5.46 6.64
C GLY A 185 16.82 -5.90 7.66
N TRP A 186 17.25 -6.78 8.56
CA TRP A 186 16.37 -7.35 9.60
C TRP A 186 15.85 -6.30 10.59
N ARG A 187 16.67 -5.32 10.95
CA ARG A 187 16.23 -4.22 11.83
C ARG A 187 15.09 -3.43 11.18
N THR A 188 15.22 -3.08 9.90
CA THR A 188 14.21 -2.38 9.12
C THR A 188 12.92 -3.19 9.04
N LEU A 189 13.03 -4.52 8.80
CA LEU A 189 11.89 -5.43 8.79
C LEU A 189 11.14 -5.41 10.13
N VAL A 190 11.86 -5.59 11.24
CA VAL A 190 11.24 -5.64 12.57
C VAL A 190 10.66 -4.29 12.98
N THR A 191 11.41 -3.18 12.78
CA THR A 191 10.92 -1.85 13.18
C THR A 191 9.72 -1.40 12.35
N GLY A 192 9.75 -1.60 11.01
CA GLY A 192 8.64 -1.26 10.13
C GLY A 192 7.40 -2.13 10.36
N GLY A 193 7.59 -3.44 10.54
CA GLY A 193 6.51 -4.36 10.86
C GLY A 193 5.88 -4.07 12.22
N ALA A 194 6.70 -3.86 13.25
CA ALA A 194 6.23 -3.51 14.59
C ALA A 194 5.52 -2.15 14.62
N ALA A 195 6.02 -1.16 13.88
CA ALA A 195 5.38 0.15 13.76
C ALA A 195 3.96 0.03 13.19
N GLY A 196 3.75 -0.80 12.17
CA GLY A 196 2.41 -1.05 11.60
C GLY A 196 1.44 -1.64 12.62
N VAL A 197 1.87 -2.66 13.35
CA VAL A 197 1.06 -3.30 14.41
C VAL A 197 0.77 -2.29 15.53
N LEU A 198 1.77 -1.53 15.97
CA LEU A 198 1.61 -0.54 17.05
C LEU A 198 0.63 0.58 16.65
N LEU A 199 0.75 1.12 15.44
CA LEU A 199 -0.16 2.15 14.92
C LEU A 199 -1.59 1.62 14.84
N GLY A 200 -1.79 0.40 14.35
CA GLY A 200 -3.10 -0.25 14.33
C GLY A 200 -3.67 -0.45 15.73
N ALA A 201 -2.86 -0.93 16.67
CA ALA A 201 -3.27 -1.12 18.06
C ALA A 201 -3.62 0.19 18.77
N LEU A 202 -2.84 1.25 18.55
CA LEU A 202 -3.12 2.59 19.10
C LEU A 202 -4.43 3.16 18.54
N TYR A 203 -4.67 3.01 17.26
CA TYR A 203 -5.93 3.43 16.64
C TYR A 203 -7.12 2.64 17.20
N ALA A 204 -6.98 1.30 17.36
CA ALA A 204 -8.00 0.45 17.96
C ALA A 204 -8.32 0.89 19.39
N ALA A 205 -7.28 1.14 20.21
CA ALA A 205 -7.43 1.61 21.57
C ALA A 205 -8.13 2.97 21.64
N ALA A 206 -7.74 3.92 20.77
CA ALA A 206 -8.39 5.22 20.69
C ALA A 206 -9.87 5.12 20.33
N LEU A 207 -10.23 4.24 19.36
CA LEU A 207 -11.63 4.00 19.01
C LEU A 207 -12.44 3.42 20.18
N LEU A 208 -11.87 2.48 20.93
CA LEU A 208 -12.53 1.88 22.10
C LEU A 208 -12.76 2.90 23.22
N LEU A 209 -11.85 3.85 23.40
CA LEU A 209 -11.98 4.92 24.38
C LEU A 209 -13.07 5.95 24.00
N VAL A 210 -13.15 6.28 22.70
CA VAL A 210 -14.08 7.33 22.21
C VAL A 210 -15.48 6.76 21.93
N ARG A 211 -15.57 5.51 21.44
CA ARG A 211 -16.83 4.86 21.06
C ARG A 211 -16.96 3.50 21.74
N ARG A 212 -17.73 3.43 22.84
CA ARG A 212 -17.99 2.17 23.56
C ARG A 212 -18.60 1.05 22.71
N GLU A 213 -19.25 1.40 21.59
CA GLU A 213 -19.86 0.44 20.63
C GLU A 213 -18.87 -0.10 19.59
N ALA A 214 -17.65 0.42 19.52
CA ALA A 214 -16.66 0.04 18.50
C ALA A 214 -16.07 -1.39 18.68
N ARG A 215 -16.44 -2.10 19.74
CA ARG A 215 -15.99 -3.49 19.99
C ARG A 215 -16.34 -4.50 18.87
N LYS A 216 -17.29 -4.17 17.99
CA LYS A 216 -17.71 -5.00 16.85
C LYS A 216 -17.26 -4.47 15.50
N ALA A 217 -16.60 -3.31 15.44
CA ALA A 217 -16.19 -2.71 14.18
C ALA A 217 -14.92 -3.40 13.66
N VAL A 218 -15.00 -4.03 12.51
CA VAL A 218 -13.83 -4.49 11.75
C VAL A 218 -13.00 -3.26 11.38
N MET A 219 -11.71 -3.27 11.68
CA MET A 219 -10.82 -2.12 11.49
C MET A 219 -9.95 -2.32 10.23
N PRO A 220 -9.75 -1.28 9.41
CA PRO A 220 -8.81 -1.36 8.31
C PRO A 220 -7.38 -1.42 8.87
N LEU A 221 -6.70 -2.56 8.73
CA LEU A 221 -5.32 -2.74 9.20
C LEU A 221 -4.28 -2.33 8.16
N GLY A 222 -4.62 -2.48 6.87
CA GLY A 222 -3.72 -2.21 5.74
C GLY A 222 -3.07 -0.83 5.74
N PRO A 223 -3.79 0.28 5.97
CA PRO A 223 -3.20 1.61 6.04
C PRO A 223 -2.11 1.74 7.10
N PHE A 224 -2.32 1.15 8.29
CA PHE A 224 -1.35 1.18 9.38
C PHE A 224 -0.12 0.33 9.07
N MET A 225 -0.30 -0.83 8.43
CA MET A 225 0.80 -1.65 7.93
C MET A 225 1.66 -0.89 6.91
N ILE A 226 1.02 -0.22 5.95
CA ILE A 226 1.70 0.56 4.90
C ILE A 226 2.45 1.75 5.52
N ILE A 227 1.83 2.49 6.44
CA ILE A 227 2.47 3.62 7.14
C ILE A 227 3.65 3.11 7.99
N GLY A 228 3.47 2.02 8.75
CA GLY A 228 4.54 1.43 9.54
C GLY A 228 5.73 0.97 8.68
N ALA A 229 5.44 0.29 7.57
CA ALA A 229 6.46 -0.10 6.61
C ALA A 229 7.18 1.11 6.01
N PHE A 230 6.46 2.17 5.65
CA PHE A 230 7.04 3.41 5.16
C PHE A 230 7.95 4.07 6.20
N CYS A 231 7.51 4.15 7.47
CA CYS A 231 8.31 4.66 8.58
C CYS A 231 9.59 3.84 8.85
N GLY A 232 9.55 2.52 8.61
CA GLY A 232 10.73 1.67 8.71
C GLY A 232 11.67 1.79 7.50
N LEU A 233 11.09 1.88 6.30
CA LEU A 233 11.82 1.91 5.04
C LEU A 233 12.63 3.19 4.87
N LEU A 234 12.09 4.35 5.22
CA LEU A 234 12.77 5.65 5.08
C LEU A 234 14.12 5.69 5.83
N PRO A 235 14.21 5.42 7.15
CA PRO A 235 15.49 5.41 7.83
C PRO A 235 16.39 4.27 7.35
N GLY A 236 15.83 3.09 6.99
CA GLY A 236 16.60 2.00 6.41
C GLY A 236 17.24 2.37 5.09
N ALA A 237 16.54 3.07 4.24
CA ALA A 237 17.04 3.58 2.97
C ALA A 237 18.09 4.69 3.14
N ALA A 238 17.88 5.59 4.11
CA ALA A 238 18.82 6.69 4.37
C ALA A 238 20.13 6.22 5.01
N ALA A 239 20.13 5.05 5.66
CA ALA A 239 21.30 4.47 6.31
C ALA A 239 22.10 3.48 5.42
N ALA A 240 21.59 3.11 4.25
CA ALA A 240 22.21 2.22 3.28
C ALA A 240 23.04 3.00 2.26
#